data_1ba4f06222416a3e3914c5cb7a5a7bb0
#
_entry.id   1ba4f06222416a3e3914c5cb7a5a7bb0
#
_cell.length_a   1.000
_cell.length_b   1.000
_cell.length_c   1.000
_cell.angle_alpha   90.00
_cell.angle_beta   90.00
_cell.angle_gamma   90.00
#
_symmetry.space_group_name_H-M   'P 1'
#
loop_
_entity.id
_entity.type
_entity.pdbx_description
1 polymer ?
#
loop_
_entity_poly.entity_id
_entity_poly.type
_entity_poly.pdbx_seq_one_letter_code
_entity_poly.pdbx_strand_id
1 'polypeptide(L)'
;MIECIEDTAIPVCMVGLLYALPNTQLTRRLDREGRLFIPNDADQAQGMGDQCTAGLNFLTSRPRRAILEDYKAVLEAVYAPQAFFGRVRRVGRMLDCSNRRLELPKSMEWQELLSSWRLIWRMTTAKGGVRREFWKTVIDCFRHNRQALPYVMMMVALYLHLGPFSRHVIAQVQGQLDHMMETPSSLYQASPVGRAGAVSEAFEVSAGPAKVMKTASHV
;
A
#
# COMPACT_ATOMS: atom_id res chain seq x y z
N MET A 1 13.39 -10.19 -0.14
CA MET A 1 12.10 -9.63 -0.62
C MET A 1 12.25 -9.01 -2.01
N ILE A 2 13.14 -8.03 -2.24
CA ILE A 2 13.34 -7.38 -3.55
C ILE A 2 13.61 -8.43 -4.63
N GLU A 3 14.59 -9.32 -4.43
CA GLU A 3 14.92 -10.41 -5.35
C GLU A 3 13.69 -11.26 -5.69
N CYS A 4 12.94 -11.70 -4.67
CA CYS A 4 11.73 -12.49 -4.87
C CYS A 4 10.69 -11.77 -5.75
N ILE A 5 10.47 -10.47 -5.54
CA ILE A 5 9.55 -9.64 -6.35
C ILE A 5 10.06 -9.53 -7.79
N GLU A 6 11.37 -9.33 -7.96
CA GLU A 6 11.97 -9.27 -9.29
C GLU A 6 11.91 -10.61 -10.01
N ASP A 7 12.22 -11.72 -9.35
CA ASP A 7 12.23 -13.05 -9.94
C ASP A 7 10.83 -13.51 -10.36
N THR A 8 9.83 -13.26 -9.51
CA THR A 8 8.42 -13.60 -9.78
C THR A 8 7.75 -12.66 -10.78
N ALA A 9 8.39 -11.54 -11.12
CA ALA A 9 7.86 -10.51 -12.01
C ALA A 9 6.50 -9.94 -11.58
N ILE A 10 6.16 -9.95 -10.29
CA ILE A 10 4.90 -9.40 -9.78
C ILE A 10 4.91 -7.86 -9.96
N PRO A 11 4.04 -7.27 -10.81
CA PRO A 11 4.11 -5.83 -11.10
C PRO A 11 3.70 -4.97 -9.90
N VAL A 12 2.68 -5.40 -9.17
CA VAL A 12 2.11 -4.65 -8.05
C VAL A 12 2.27 -5.43 -6.76
N CYS A 13 3.00 -4.86 -5.82
CA CYS A 13 3.24 -5.44 -4.51
C CYS A 13 2.83 -4.43 -3.43
N MET A 14 1.97 -4.85 -2.52
CA MET A 14 1.67 -4.05 -1.34
C MET A 14 2.70 -4.37 -0.26
N VAL A 15 3.55 -3.43 0.03
CA VAL A 15 4.54 -3.53 1.11
C VAL A 15 4.10 -2.56 2.21
N GLY A 16 3.97 -3.07 3.44
CA GLY A 16 3.57 -2.27 4.59
C GLY A 16 4.32 -2.67 5.84
N LEU A 17 4.35 -1.79 6.82
CA LEU A 17 4.87 -2.06 8.14
C LEU A 17 3.87 -2.89 8.95
N LEU A 18 4.38 -3.82 9.76
CA LEU A 18 3.52 -4.63 10.61
C LEU A 18 2.84 -3.76 11.67
N TYR A 19 1.53 -3.86 11.77
CA TYR A 19 0.72 -3.20 12.78
C TYR A 19 -0.06 -4.24 13.58
N ALA A 20 0.02 -4.18 14.90
CA ALA A 20 -0.74 -5.04 15.78
C ALA A 20 -2.19 -4.52 15.88
N LEU A 21 -3.07 -5.11 15.07
CA LEU A 21 -4.50 -4.75 15.04
C LEU A 21 -5.20 -5.16 16.34
N PRO A 22 -6.13 -4.35 16.87
CA PRO A 22 -6.91 -4.70 18.05
C PRO A 22 -7.58 -6.08 17.94
N ASN A 23 -7.68 -6.78 19.07
CA ASN A 23 -8.33 -8.09 19.19
C ASN A 23 -7.67 -9.26 18.41
N THR A 24 -6.47 -9.06 17.83
CA THR A 24 -5.73 -10.15 17.17
C THR A 24 -4.90 -10.96 18.17
N GLN A 25 -4.49 -12.16 17.76
CA GLN A 25 -3.57 -12.97 18.56
C GLN A 25 -2.21 -12.28 18.76
N LEU A 26 -1.74 -11.55 17.74
CA LEU A 26 -0.50 -10.78 17.83
C LEU A 26 -0.60 -9.71 18.91
N THR A 27 -1.67 -8.95 18.95
CA THR A 27 -1.88 -7.91 19.98
C THR A 27 -1.91 -8.51 21.37
N ARG A 28 -2.68 -9.59 21.57
CA ARG A 28 -2.75 -10.28 22.89
C ARG A 28 -1.40 -10.83 23.35
N ARG A 29 -0.56 -11.27 22.39
CA ARG A 29 0.78 -11.75 22.68
C ARG A 29 1.69 -10.61 23.07
N LEU A 30 1.73 -9.53 22.26
CA LEU A 30 2.55 -8.35 22.52
C LEU A 30 2.16 -7.63 23.81
N ASP A 31 0.88 -7.61 24.13
CA ASP A 31 0.36 -7.06 25.37
C ASP A 31 0.87 -7.88 26.59
N ARG A 32 0.76 -9.22 26.53
CA ARG A 32 1.31 -10.10 27.57
C ARG A 32 2.83 -9.98 27.75
N GLU A 33 3.54 -9.69 26.65
CA GLU A 33 4.99 -9.45 26.66
C GLU A 33 5.35 -8.02 27.10
N GLY A 34 4.36 -7.13 27.33
CA GLY A 34 4.59 -5.72 27.68
C GLY A 34 5.25 -4.91 26.55
N ARG A 35 5.05 -5.31 25.32
CA ARG A 35 5.69 -4.73 24.12
C ARG A 35 4.76 -3.87 23.29
N LEU A 36 3.48 -3.80 23.62
CA LEU A 36 2.51 -2.98 22.91
C LEU A 36 2.64 -1.54 23.39
N PHE A 37 2.70 -0.59 22.45
CA PHE A 37 2.61 0.83 22.80
C PHE A 37 1.16 1.20 23.07
N ILE A 38 0.93 1.92 24.17
CA ILE A 38 -0.38 2.52 24.43
C ILE A 38 -0.47 3.76 23.53
N PRO A 39 -1.45 3.85 22.63
CA PRO A 39 -1.63 5.05 21.83
C PRO A 39 -1.97 6.22 22.78
N ASN A 40 -1.23 7.31 22.73
CA ASN A 40 -1.68 8.55 23.33
C ASN A 40 -2.86 9.08 22.50
N ASP A 41 -3.79 9.80 23.12
CA ASP A 41 -5.00 10.31 22.45
C ASP A 41 -4.69 11.15 21.19
N ALA A 42 -3.52 11.74 21.12
CA ALA A 42 -3.03 12.46 19.93
C ALA A 42 -2.67 11.54 18.76
N ASP A 43 -2.21 10.32 19.02
CA ASP A 43 -1.86 9.33 17.98
C ASP A 43 -3.11 8.65 17.41
N GLN A 44 -4.19 8.57 18.19
CA GLN A 44 -5.49 8.07 17.72
C GLN A 44 -6.15 9.03 16.70
N ALA A 45 -5.91 10.32 16.83
CA ALA A 45 -6.46 11.33 15.92
C ALA A 45 -5.73 11.41 14.57
N GLN A 46 -4.50 10.88 14.47
CA GLN A 46 -3.67 10.95 13.25
C GLN A 46 -3.70 9.71 12.36
N GLY A 47 -4.70 8.86 12.48
CA GLY A 47 -4.88 7.77 11.53
C GLY A 47 -4.51 6.42 12.08
N MET A 48 -5.35 5.91 12.95
CA MET A 48 -5.34 4.52 13.38
C MET A 48 -5.51 3.61 12.16
N GLY A 49 -4.42 3.01 11.69
CA GLY A 49 -4.47 1.96 10.68
C GLY A 49 -3.71 2.17 9.39
N ASP A 50 -2.99 3.27 9.21
CA ASP A 50 -2.11 3.39 8.05
C ASP A 50 -0.84 2.55 8.22
N GLN A 51 -0.88 1.33 7.69
CA GLN A 51 0.27 0.41 7.68
C GLN A 51 1.43 0.91 6.82
N CYS A 52 1.19 1.90 5.97
CA CYS A 52 2.22 2.44 5.10
C CYS A 52 3.14 3.42 5.83
N THR A 53 2.59 4.20 6.77
CA THR A 53 3.33 5.27 7.44
C THR A 53 3.35 5.15 8.96
N ALA A 54 2.30 4.60 9.58
CA ALA A 54 2.11 4.53 11.04
C ALA A 54 2.26 3.12 11.63
N GLY A 55 2.94 2.21 10.92
CA GLY A 55 3.19 0.84 11.40
C GLY A 55 4.10 0.77 12.63
N LEU A 56 4.30 -0.45 13.15
CA LEU A 56 5.17 -0.75 14.29
C LEU A 56 4.67 -0.10 15.62
N ASN A 57 3.39 -0.29 15.93
CA ASN A 57 2.81 0.15 17.21
C ASN A 57 3.23 -0.72 18.42
N PHE A 58 4.39 -1.34 18.34
CA PHE A 58 4.96 -2.22 19.39
C PHE A 58 6.49 -2.17 19.38
N LEU A 59 7.08 -2.63 20.50
CA LEU A 59 8.52 -2.76 20.62
C LEU A 59 9.03 -3.91 19.73
N THR A 60 9.83 -3.57 18.74
CA THR A 60 10.38 -4.52 17.76
C THR A 60 11.66 -5.19 18.27
N SER A 61 11.95 -6.40 17.78
CA SER A 61 13.21 -7.11 18.12
C SER A 61 14.43 -6.50 17.46
N ARG A 62 14.25 -5.85 16.32
CA ARG A 62 15.28 -5.06 15.62
C ARG A 62 15.08 -3.58 15.93
N PRO A 63 16.13 -2.76 15.86
CA PRO A 63 15.99 -1.32 15.98
C PRO A 63 14.95 -0.79 14.98
N ARG A 64 13.97 0.00 15.45
CA ARG A 64 12.91 0.57 14.62
C ARG A 64 13.47 1.32 13.42
N ARG A 65 14.54 2.09 13.62
CA ARG A 65 15.26 2.81 12.56
C ARG A 65 15.68 1.88 11.41
N ALA A 66 16.34 0.77 11.74
CA ALA A 66 16.81 -0.18 10.73
C ALA A 66 15.64 -0.79 9.92
N ILE A 67 14.48 -1.01 10.57
CA ILE A 67 13.28 -1.51 9.86
C ILE A 67 12.73 -0.45 8.91
N LEU A 68 12.70 0.82 9.32
CA LEU A 68 12.23 1.93 8.47
C LEU A 68 13.17 2.19 7.30
N GLU A 69 14.48 2.09 7.50
CA GLU A 69 15.50 2.19 6.45
C GLU A 69 15.34 1.06 5.42
N ASP A 70 15.18 -0.19 5.87
CA ASP A 70 14.91 -1.35 5.01
C ASP A 70 13.60 -1.18 4.24
N TYR A 71 12.53 -0.72 4.91
CA TYR A 71 11.23 -0.48 4.29
C TYR A 71 11.31 0.56 3.18
N LYS A 72 11.97 1.67 3.45
CA LYS A 72 12.24 2.72 2.45
C LYS A 72 13.00 2.16 1.25
N ALA A 73 14.09 1.41 1.49
CA ALA A 73 14.89 0.81 0.44
C ALA A 73 14.08 -0.16 -0.44
N VAL A 74 13.18 -0.94 0.16
CA VAL A 74 12.28 -1.84 -0.58
C VAL A 74 11.33 -1.04 -1.48
N LEU A 75 10.69 0.01 -0.95
CA LEU A 75 9.78 0.85 -1.75
C LEU A 75 10.50 1.54 -2.91
N GLU A 76 11.69 2.09 -2.66
CA GLU A 76 12.52 2.72 -3.69
C GLU A 76 12.89 1.73 -4.80
N ALA A 77 13.30 0.52 -4.45
CA ALA A 77 13.67 -0.51 -5.41
C ALA A 77 12.46 -1.01 -6.21
N VAL A 78 11.36 -1.34 -5.53
CA VAL A 78 10.18 -1.96 -6.16
C VAL A 78 9.45 -0.99 -7.08
N TYR A 79 9.33 0.29 -6.69
CA TYR A 79 8.59 1.29 -7.46
C TYR A 79 9.46 2.22 -8.30
N ALA A 80 10.77 1.96 -8.41
CA ALA A 80 11.60 2.59 -9.42
C ALA A 80 11.00 2.36 -10.82
N PRO A 81 10.96 3.39 -11.71
CA PRO A 81 10.36 3.22 -13.04
C PRO A 81 10.94 2.03 -13.81
N GLN A 82 12.26 1.85 -13.80
CA GLN A 82 12.90 0.76 -14.52
C GLN A 82 12.47 -0.62 -14.01
N ALA A 83 12.40 -0.80 -12.69
CA ALA A 83 12.02 -2.05 -12.05
C ALA A 83 10.55 -2.37 -12.31
N PHE A 84 9.65 -1.43 -12.03
CA PHE A 84 8.22 -1.62 -12.24
C PHE A 84 7.88 -1.95 -13.70
N PHE A 85 8.30 -1.11 -14.64
CA PHE A 85 8.04 -1.34 -16.06
C PHE A 85 8.78 -2.57 -16.61
N GLY A 86 9.93 -2.93 -16.01
CA GLY A 86 10.64 -4.18 -16.30
C GLY A 86 9.79 -5.40 -15.99
N ARG A 87 9.18 -5.45 -14.80
CA ARG A 87 8.26 -6.52 -14.41
C ARG A 87 7.01 -6.55 -15.29
N VAL A 88 6.42 -5.40 -15.59
CA VAL A 88 5.28 -5.31 -16.51
C VAL A 88 5.61 -5.90 -17.89
N ARG A 89 6.79 -5.62 -18.44
CA ARG A 89 7.25 -6.21 -19.72
C ARG A 89 7.39 -7.74 -19.63
N ARG A 90 7.99 -8.24 -18.52
CA ARG A 90 8.11 -9.69 -18.34
C ARG A 90 6.75 -10.37 -18.28
N VAL A 91 5.82 -9.83 -17.49
CA VAL A 91 4.45 -10.36 -17.43
C VAL A 91 3.77 -10.27 -18.78
N GLY A 92 3.87 -9.14 -19.49
CA GLY A 92 3.28 -8.98 -20.82
C GLY A 92 3.76 -10.03 -21.84
N ARG A 93 5.03 -10.47 -21.74
CA ARG A 93 5.58 -11.55 -22.61
C ARG A 93 5.09 -12.93 -22.20
N MET A 94 4.87 -13.16 -20.88
CA MET A 94 4.48 -14.46 -20.33
C MET A 94 2.98 -14.70 -20.39
N LEU A 95 2.18 -13.67 -20.59
CA LEU A 95 0.73 -13.74 -20.53
C LEU A 95 0.19 -14.56 -21.71
N ASP A 96 -0.44 -15.69 -21.44
CA ASP A 96 -1.18 -16.43 -22.45
C ASP A 96 -2.56 -15.82 -22.66
N CYS A 97 -2.73 -15.16 -23.79
CA CYS A 97 -3.98 -14.52 -24.21
C CYS A 97 -4.76 -15.36 -25.25
N SER A 98 -4.31 -16.58 -25.58
CA SER A 98 -4.88 -17.40 -26.66
C SER A 98 -6.35 -17.80 -26.42
N ASN A 99 -6.74 -18.02 -25.16
CA ASN A 99 -8.09 -18.45 -24.78
C ASN A 99 -9.02 -17.29 -24.37
N ARG A 100 -8.54 -16.07 -24.31
CA ARG A 100 -9.34 -14.89 -23.98
C ARG A 100 -9.42 -13.98 -25.20
N ARG A 101 -10.46 -14.18 -26.01
CA ARG A 101 -10.91 -13.08 -26.86
C ARG A 101 -11.39 -11.99 -25.89
N LEU A 102 -10.58 -10.96 -25.71
CA LEU A 102 -11.07 -9.69 -25.22
C LEU A 102 -12.12 -9.27 -26.27
N GLU A 103 -13.37 -9.56 -25.97
CA GLU A 103 -14.47 -8.88 -26.65
C GLU A 103 -14.34 -7.43 -26.23
N LEU A 104 -13.60 -6.67 -27.03
CA LEU A 104 -13.68 -5.22 -26.94
C LEU A 104 -15.17 -4.91 -27.08
N PRO A 105 -15.78 -4.23 -26.10
CA PRO A 105 -17.18 -3.87 -26.22
C PRO A 105 -17.38 -3.21 -27.56
N LYS A 106 -18.33 -3.72 -28.36
CA LYS A 106 -18.61 -3.23 -29.74
C LYS A 106 -18.98 -1.75 -29.80
N SER A 107 -19.29 -1.16 -28.65
CA SER A 107 -19.43 0.26 -28.40
C SER A 107 -18.33 0.70 -27.43
N MET A 108 -17.14 0.98 -27.93
CA MET A 108 -16.14 1.68 -27.13
C MET A 108 -16.69 3.09 -26.90
N GLU A 109 -17.19 3.34 -25.68
CA GLU A 109 -17.72 4.64 -25.32
C GLU A 109 -16.62 5.70 -25.46
N TRP A 110 -16.99 6.88 -25.96
CA TRP A 110 -16.06 8.01 -26.11
C TRP A 110 -15.25 8.30 -24.83
N GLN A 111 -15.81 7.97 -23.66
CA GLN A 111 -15.16 8.10 -22.36
C GLN A 111 -13.95 7.16 -22.20
N GLU A 112 -14.01 5.94 -22.73
CA GLU A 112 -12.89 4.98 -22.68
C GLU A 112 -11.75 5.41 -23.60
N LEU A 113 -12.06 5.93 -24.78
CA LEU A 113 -11.07 6.52 -25.68
C LEU A 113 -10.38 7.72 -25.06
N LEU A 114 -11.15 8.62 -24.44
CA LEU A 114 -10.60 9.79 -23.75
C LEU A 114 -9.74 9.38 -22.55
N SER A 115 -10.13 8.35 -21.80
CA SER A 115 -9.36 7.83 -20.67
C SER A 115 -8.03 7.24 -21.14
N SER A 116 -8.04 6.46 -22.22
CA SER A 116 -6.85 5.89 -22.82
C SER A 116 -5.91 6.98 -23.36
N TRP A 117 -6.47 8.00 -24.02
CA TRP A 117 -5.70 9.15 -24.49
C TRP A 117 -5.07 9.94 -23.34
N ARG A 118 -5.82 10.20 -22.26
CA ARG A 118 -5.30 10.84 -21.04
C ARG A 118 -4.16 10.06 -20.40
N LEU A 119 -4.28 8.73 -20.36
CA LEU A 119 -3.22 7.85 -19.86
C LEU A 119 -1.94 8.02 -20.68
N ILE A 120 -2.05 7.87 -22.01
CA ILE A 120 -0.91 8.00 -22.95
C ILE A 120 -0.28 9.39 -22.83
N TRP A 121 -1.09 10.44 -22.78
CA TRP A 121 -0.62 11.82 -22.63
C TRP A 121 0.16 12.00 -21.31
N ARG A 122 -0.42 11.56 -20.18
CA ARG A 122 0.24 11.64 -18.87
C ARG A 122 1.55 10.86 -18.81
N MET A 123 1.59 9.68 -19.39
CA MET A 123 2.81 8.86 -19.45
C MET A 123 3.87 9.46 -20.36
N THR A 124 3.46 10.06 -21.48
CA THR A 124 4.37 10.73 -22.43
C THR A 124 4.97 12.01 -21.86
N THR A 125 4.20 12.74 -21.04
CA THR A 125 4.66 13.99 -20.39
C THR A 125 5.33 13.75 -19.04
N ALA A 126 5.34 12.51 -18.54
CA ALA A 126 5.91 12.17 -17.24
C ALA A 126 7.44 12.39 -17.20
N LYS A 127 7.92 12.87 -16.05
CA LYS A 127 9.35 13.11 -15.77
C LYS A 127 9.99 11.86 -15.10
N GLY A 128 11.32 11.92 -14.84
CA GLY A 128 12.01 10.91 -14.04
C GLY A 128 12.19 9.54 -14.71
N GLY A 129 12.31 9.51 -16.04
CA GLY A 129 12.54 8.25 -16.76
C GLY A 129 11.27 7.45 -17.08
N VAL A 130 10.11 7.81 -16.50
CA VAL A 130 8.82 7.12 -16.70
C VAL A 130 8.44 7.10 -18.18
N ARG A 131 8.55 8.23 -18.90
CA ARG A 131 8.27 8.33 -20.33
C ARG A 131 9.05 7.30 -21.15
N ARG A 132 10.34 7.17 -20.90
CA ARG A 132 11.21 6.25 -21.64
C ARG A 132 10.79 4.80 -21.38
N GLU A 133 10.55 4.44 -20.12
CA GLU A 133 10.15 3.08 -19.76
C GLU A 133 8.75 2.74 -20.26
N PHE A 134 7.82 3.69 -20.25
CA PHE A 134 6.49 3.54 -20.84
C PHE A 134 6.58 3.16 -22.33
N TRP A 135 7.28 3.97 -23.15
CA TRP A 135 7.38 3.69 -24.57
C TRP A 135 8.14 2.41 -24.88
N LYS A 136 9.19 2.10 -24.11
CA LYS A 136 9.84 0.78 -24.21
C LYS A 136 8.85 -0.36 -23.98
N THR A 137 7.97 -0.21 -22.99
CA THR A 137 6.99 -1.24 -22.63
C THR A 137 5.93 -1.40 -23.72
N VAL A 138 5.44 -0.31 -24.29
CA VAL A 138 4.49 -0.34 -25.41
C VAL A 138 5.13 -1.03 -26.62
N ILE A 139 6.33 -0.63 -27.01
CA ILE A 139 7.05 -1.21 -28.15
C ILE A 139 7.34 -2.68 -27.92
N ASP A 140 7.78 -3.05 -26.73
CA ASP A 140 8.08 -4.45 -26.37
C ASP A 140 6.83 -5.33 -26.48
N CYS A 141 5.70 -4.84 -25.96
CA CYS A 141 4.42 -5.54 -26.05
C CYS A 141 3.96 -5.71 -27.51
N PHE A 142 4.09 -4.69 -28.33
CA PHE A 142 3.76 -4.77 -29.78
C PHE A 142 4.64 -5.80 -30.52
N ARG A 143 5.88 -5.96 -30.13
CA ARG A 143 6.83 -6.87 -30.78
C ARG A 143 6.64 -8.33 -30.37
N HIS A 144 6.31 -8.58 -29.11
CA HIS A 144 6.31 -9.94 -28.56
C HIS A 144 4.91 -10.48 -28.31
N ASN A 145 3.96 -9.66 -27.84
CA ASN A 145 2.61 -10.12 -27.48
C ASN A 145 1.58 -9.00 -27.59
N ARG A 146 1.09 -8.74 -28.79
CA ARG A 146 0.09 -7.67 -29.04
C ARG A 146 -1.23 -7.90 -28.30
N GLN A 147 -1.60 -9.15 -28.07
CA GLN A 147 -2.84 -9.50 -27.39
C GLN A 147 -2.81 -9.15 -25.90
N ALA A 148 -1.61 -9.07 -25.30
CA ALA A 148 -1.44 -8.64 -23.93
C ALA A 148 -1.52 -7.12 -23.73
N LEU A 149 -1.58 -6.31 -24.79
CA LEU A 149 -1.52 -4.86 -24.72
C LEU A 149 -2.55 -4.25 -23.76
N PRO A 150 -3.83 -4.63 -23.74
CA PRO A 150 -4.81 -4.08 -22.82
C PRO A 150 -4.45 -4.33 -21.34
N TYR A 151 -3.95 -5.53 -21.02
CA TYR A 151 -3.52 -5.88 -19.67
C TYR A 151 -2.27 -5.11 -19.26
N VAL A 152 -1.31 -4.98 -20.16
CA VAL A 152 -0.10 -4.17 -19.97
C VAL A 152 -0.48 -2.71 -19.72
N MET A 153 -1.41 -2.14 -20.51
CA MET A 153 -1.87 -0.77 -20.32
C MET A 153 -2.61 -0.56 -19.00
N MET A 154 -3.36 -1.56 -18.53
CA MET A 154 -3.99 -1.51 -17.21
C MET A 154 -2.94 -1.49 -16.09
N MET A 155 -1.90 -2.34 -16.15
CA MET A 155 -0.79 -2.31 -15.19
C MET A 155 -0.04 -0.98 -15.23
N VAL A 156 0.18 -0.44 -16.43
CA VAL A 156 0.79 0.89 -16.61
C VAL A 156 -0.08 1.99 -16.00
N ALA A 157 -1.41 1.92 -16.13
CA ALA A 157 -2.32 2.88 -15.51
C ALA A 157 -2.21 2.89 -13.98
N LEU A 158 -2.02 1.73 -13.36
CA LEU A 158 -1.79 1.63 -11.91
C LEU A 158 -0.55 2.41 -11.45
N TYR A 159 0.48 2.51 -12.30
CA TYR A 159 1.67 3.28 -11.95
C TYR A 159 1.40 4.78 -11.77
N LEU A 160 0.35 5.33 -12.39
CA LEU A 160 -0.05 6.74 -12.17
C LEU A 160 -0.42 7.02 -10.70
N HIS A 161 -0.90 6.01 -9.98
CA HIS A 161 -1.21 6.10 -8.56
C HIS A 161 -0.04 5.60 -7.71
N LEU A 162 0.51 4.43 -8.02
CA LEU A 162 1.54 3.78 -7.22
C LEU A 162 2.87 4.55 -7.21
N GLY A 163 3.25 5.16 -8.32
CA GLY A 163 4.49 5.95 -8.41
C GLY A 163 4.48 7.20 -7.52
N PRO A 164 3.46 8.08 -7.57
CA PRO A 164 3.31 9.19 -6.63
C PRO A 164 3.09 8.73 -5.19
N PHE A 165 2.27 7.69 -4.96
CA PHE A 165 2.00 7.16 -3.63
C PHE A 165 3.25 6.63 -2.96
N SER A 166 4.06 5.81 -3.64
CA SER A 166 5.32 5.31 -3.08
C SER A 166 6.28 6.44 -2.70
N ARG A 167 6.39 7.48 -3.53
CA ARG A 167 7.20 8.66 -3.19
C ARG A 167 6.68 9.41 -1.97
N HIS A 168 5.36 9.51 -1.83
CA HIS A 168 4.74 10.12 -0.65
C HIS A 168 5.08 9.32 0.61
N VAL A 169 4.89 8.01 0.58
CA VAL A 169 5.24 7.13 1.71
C VAL A 169 6.73 7.21 2.05
N ILE A 170 7.61 7.17 1.05
CA ILE A 170 9.06 7.33 1.23
C ILE A 170 9.39 8.66 1.93
N ALA A 171 8.75 9.75 1.53
CA ALA A 171 8.96 11.06 2.15
C ALA A 171 8.48 11.09 3.62
N GLN A 172 7.35 10.45 3.92
CA GLN A 172 6.85 10.33 5.29
C GLN A 172 7.79 9.50 6.18
N VAL A 173 8.25 8.36 5.67
CA VAL A 173 9.21 7.51 6.38
C VAL A 173 10.54 8.24 6.60
N GLN A 174 11.00 9.01 5.61
CA GLN A 174 12.21 9.83 5.76
C GLN A 174 12.03 10.88 6.87
N GLY A 175 10.89 11.57 6.91
CA GLY A 175 10.59 12.52 7.99
C GLY A 175 10.62 11.86 9.38
N GLN A 176 10.10 10.64 9.51
CA GLN A 176 10.19 9.89 10.77
C GLN A 176 11.64 9.55 11.14
N LEU A 177 12.46 9.15 10.18
CA LEU A 177 13.89 8.87 10.39
C LEU A 177 14.66 10.12 10.84
N ASP A 178 14.35 11.28 10.24
CA ASP A 178 14.99 12.54 10.59
C ASP A 178 14.58 12.98 12.01
N HIS A 179 13.32 12.88 12.38
CA HIS A 179 12.86 13.13 13.75
C HIS A 179 13.50 12.21 14.79
N MET A 180 13.75 10.94 14.44
CA MET A 180 14.46 10.02 15.35
C MET A 180 15.94 10.41 15.54
N MET A 181 16.51 11.21 14.64
CA MET A 181 17.88 11.73 14.80
C MET A 181 17.93 12.96 15.71
N GLU A 182 16.88 13.77 15.70
CA GLU A 182 16.79 15.00 16.50
C GLU A 182 16.39 14.76 17.95
N THR A 183 15.65 13.67 18.22
CA THR A 183 15.12 13.34 19.54
C THR A 183 15.98 12.23 20.17
N PRO A 184 16.67 12.49 21.29
CA PRO A 184 17.40 11.45 22.02
C PRO A 184 16.48 10.29 22.40
N SER A 185 17.00 9.07 22.36
CA SER A 185 16.30 7.77 22.56
C SER A 185 15.48 7.62 23.84
N SER A 186 15.41 8.61 24.71
CA SER A 186 14.75 8.57 26.02
C SER A 186 13.20 8.58 25.94
N LEU A 187 12.60 9.05 24.86
CA LEU A 187 11.14 9.13 24.72
C LEU A 187 10.50 7.85 24.14
N TYR A 188 11.30 6.93 23.60
CA TYR A 188 10.83 5.64 23.10
C TYR A 188 11.04 4.48 24.09
N GLN A 189 11.45 4.79 25.31
CA GLN A 189 11.39 3.79 26.38
C GLN A 189 9.93 3.69 26.82
N ALA A 190 9.26 2.62 26.36
CA ALA A 190 7.96 2.24 26.87
C ALA A 190 8.05 2.16 28.40
N SER A 191 7.31 2.99 29.11
CA SER A 191 7.09 2.76 30.54
C SER A 191 6.48 1.36 30.66
N PRO A 192 7.09 0.44 31.41
CA PRO A 192 6.48 -0.86 31.61
C PRO A 192 5.14 -0.64 32.29
N VAL A 193 4.07 -1.01 31.61
CA VAL A 193 2.72 -0.97 32.16
C VAL A 193 2.72 -1.79 33.44
N GLY A 194 2.59 -1.10 34.54
CA GLY A 194 2.35 -1.73 35.86
C GLY A 194 1.10 -2.58 35.75
N ARG A 195 1.26 -3.82 36.18
CA ARG A 195 0.26 -4.88 36.26
C ARG A 195 -1.12 -4.39 36.69
N ALA A 196 -2.11 -4.88 35.96
CA ALA A 196 -3.42 -5.32 36.40
C ALA A 196 -4.38 -4.28 37.02
N GLY A 197 -5.49 -4.06 36.37
CA GLY A 197 -6.74 -3.72 37.00
C GLY A 197 -7.51 -2.53 36.49
N ALA A 198 -7.69 -2.33 35.18
CA ALA A 198 -8.66 -1.34 34.75
C ALA A 198 -9.10 -1.50 33.25
N VAL A 199 -9.37 -2.70 32.77
CA VAL A 199 -9.93 -2.89 31.41
C VAL A 199 -11.20 -3.74 31.46
N SER A 200 -11.93 -3.73 32.57
CA SER A 200 -13.22 -4.45 32.63
C SER A 200 -14.46 -3.55 32.74
N GLU A 201 -14.33 -2.24 32.86
CA GLU A 201 -15.52 -1.39 33.12
C GLU A 201 -15.86 -0.34 32.03
N ALA A 202 -15.12 -0.23 30.96
CA ALA A 202 -15.37 0.81 29.94
C ALA A 202 -16.12 0.32 28.69
N PHE A 203 -16.61 -0.92 28.63
CA PHE A 203 -17.28 -1.45 27.43
C PHE A 203 -18.75 -1.85 27.63
N GLU A 204 -19.41 -1.38 28.70
CA GLU A 204 -20.82 -1.71 28.98
C GLU A 204 -21.78 -0.51 28.87
N VAL A 205 -21.47 0.57 28.21
CA VAL A 205 -22.45 1.65 27.99
C VAL A 205 -22.45 2.07 26.52
N SER A 206 -23.26 1.47 25.70
CA SER A 206 -24.11 2.03 24.66
C SER A 206 -24.68 0.97 23.71
N ALA A 207 -25.50 0.09 24.25
CA ALA A 207 -26.52 -0.57 23.45
C ALA A 207 -27.85 0.16 23.66
N GLY A 208 -28.03 1.28 23.00
CA GLY A 208 -29.33 1.97 22.91
C GLY A 208 -30.31 1.16 22.06
N PRO A 209 -31.62 1.12 22.40
CA PRO A 209 -32.58 0.22 21.76
C PRO A 209 -32.86 0.58 20.31
N ALA A 210 -32.78 -0.41 19.44
CA ALA A 210 -33.18 -0.32 18.04
C ALA A 210 -34.66 0.07 17.94
N LYS A 211 -34.92 1.22 17.34
CA LYS A 211 -36.25 1.74 17.04
C LYS A 211 -36.82 0.94 15.85
N VAL A 212 -37.70 0.00 16.16
CA VAL A 212 -38.50 -0.74 15.17
C VAL A 212 -39.41 0.27 14.45
N MET A 213 -39.12 0.55 13.20
CA MET A 213 -40.02 1.28 12.31
C MET A 213 -41.09 0.32 11.79
N LYS A 214 -42.30 0.44 12.35
CA LYS A 214 -43.50 -0.22 11.80
C LYS A 214 -43.83 0.42 10.45
N THR A 215 -43.74 -0.35 9.39
CA THR A 215 -44.35 -0.04 8.10
C THR A 215 -45.84 -0.12 8.25
N ALA A 216 -46.53 0.99 8.12
CA ALA A 216 -47.97 1.05 7.97
C ALA A 216 -48.33 0.68 6.52
N SER A 217 -49.06 -0.44 6.36
CA SER A 217 -49.78 -0.81 5.16
C SER A 217 -51.05 0.05 5.10
N HIS A 218 -51.28 0.76 4.01
CA HIS A 218 -52.63 1.21 3.61
C HIS A 218 -52.77 1.15 2.09
N VAL A 219 -53.69 0.23 1.71
CA VAL A 219 -54.57 0.18 0.54
C VAL A 219 -53.95 0.38 -0.83
#